data_c9184ddcee4c95660771d6bab4ec5a69
#
_entry.id   c9184ddcee4c95660771d6bab4ec5a69
#
_cell.length_a   1.000
_cell.length_b   1.000
_cell.length_c   1.000
_cell.angle_alpha   90.00
_cell.angle_beta   90.00
_cell.angle_gamma   90.00
#
_symmetry.space_group_name_H-M   'P 1'
#
loop_
_entity.id
_entity.type
_entity.pdbx_description
1 polymer ?
#
loop_
_entity_poly.entity_id
_entity_poly.type
_entity_poly.pdbx_seq_one_letter_code
_entity_poly.pdbx_strand_id
1 'polypeptide(L)'
;MIGIITKTAEKQYFKLPKKIQSLCDKQIDFLLEDYRHPSLNSKKYDKEINLWQARINKFYRFYFFIEEDRYIIVSIKKHPK
;
A
#
# COMPACT_ATOMS: atom_id res chain seq x y z
N MET A 1 -5.94 13.24 -2.50
CA MET A 1 -6.64 12.19 -1.72
C MET A 1 -6.01 12.08 -0.34
N ILE A 2 -6.81 11.72 0.63
CA ILE A 2 -6.36 11.50 2.00
C ILE A 2 -5.96 10.04 2.16
N GLY A 3 -4.87 9.80 2.89
CA GLY A 3 -4.44 8.45 3.21
C GLY A 3 -4.77 8.10 4.65
N ILE A 4 -5.38 6.95 4.84
CA ILE A 4 -5.68 6.41 6.17
C ILE A 4 -4.98 5.08 6.30
N ILE A 5 -4.31 4.86 7.44
CA ILE A 5 -3.69 3.57 7.72
C ILE A 5 -4.38 2.91 8.90
N THR A 6 -4.77 1.65 8.74
CA THR A 6 -5.41 0.93 9.84
C THR A 6 -4.38 0.56 10.90
N LYS A 7 -4.84 0.23 12.10
CA LYS A 7 -3.95 -0.20 13.18
C LYS A 7 -3.14 -1.43 12.79
N THR A 8 -3.76 -2.36 12.10
CA THR A 8 -3.08 -3.56 11.62
C THR A 8 -1.93 -3.20 10.68
N ALA A 9 -2.21 -2.35 9.70
CA ALA A 9 -1.20 -1.94 8.74
C ALA A 9 -0.11 -1.12 9.41
N GLU A 10 -0.46 -0.27 10.38
CA GLU A 10 0.51 0.51 11.12
C GLU A 10 1.49 -0.38 11.87
N LYS A 11 0.98 -1.40 12.54
CA LYS A 11 1.85 -2.36 13.26
C LYS A 11 2.78 -3.08 12.29
N GLN A 12 2.25 -3.46 11.14
CA GLN A 12 3.06 -4.12 10.12
C GLN A 12 4.14 -3.19 9.59
N TYR A 13 3.80 -1.93 9.38
CA TYR A 13 4.75 -0.92 8.93
C TYR A 13 5.95 -0.82 9.88
N PHE A 14 5.68 -0.71 11.17
CA PHE A 14 6.76 -0.55 12.15
C PHE A 14 7.62 -1.80 12.31
N LYS A 15 7.15 -2.94 11.84
CA LYS A 15 7.96 -4.16 11.83
C LYS A 15 8.85 -4.27 10.60
N LEU A 16 8.67 -3.41 9.62
CA LEU A 16 9.51 -3.42 8.43
C LEU A 16 10.92 -2.95 8.77
N PRO A 17 11.95 -3.50 8.09
CA PRO A 17 13.29 -2.93 8.19
C PRO A 17 13.25 -1.45 7.81
N LYS A 18 14.09 -0.64 8.43
CA LYS A 18 14.09 0.80 8.20
C LYS A 18 14.19 1.18 6.73
N LYS A 19 15.01 0.47 5.99
CA LYS A 19 15.18 0.69 4.56
C LYS A 19 13.86 0.48 3.80
N ILE A 20 13.11 -0.52 4.20
CA ILE A 20 11.83 -0.81 3.57
C ILE A 20 10.78 0.20 3.99
N GLN A 21 10.84 0.68 5.25
CA GLN A 21 9.95 1.75 5.69
C GLN A 21 10.10 2.99 4.81
N SER A 22 11.35 3.37 4.50
CA SER A 22 11.60 4.52 3.63
C SER A 22 11.01 4.34 2.25
N LEU A 23 11.16 3.14 1.69
CA LEU A 23 10.57 2.83 0.39
C LEU A 23 9.05 2.85 0.47
N CYS A 24 8.49 2.34 1.55
CA CYS A 24 7.05 2.34 1.76
C CYS A 24 6.52 3.77 1.81
N ASP A 25 7.20 4.65 2.55
CA ASP A 25 6.82 6.05 2.65
C ASP A 25 6.76 6.69 1.26
N LYS A 26 7.78 6.45 0.46
CA LYS A 26 7.85 6.99 -0.90
C LYS A 26 6.70 6.48 -1.76
N GLN A 27 6.41 5.20 -1.67
CA GLN A 27 5.34 4.60 -2.47
C GLN A 27 3.96 5.11 -2.03
N ILE A 28 3.77 5.32 -0.73
CA ILE A 28 2.52 5.89 -0.22
C ILE A 28 2.36 7.32 -0.72
N ASP A 29 3.44 8.10 -0.77
CA ASP A 29 3.37 9.44 -1.34
C ASP A 29 2.91 9.42 -2.79
N PHE A 30 3.42 8.49 -3.58
CA PHE A 30 2.94 8.32 -4.95
C PHE A 30 1.47 7.93 -4.99
N LEU A 31 1.05 7.05 -4.09
CA LEU A 31 -0.36 6.65 -4.00
C LEU A 31 -1.26 7.86 -3.74
N LEU A 32 -0.84 8.73 -2.83
CA LEU A 32 -1.64 9.92 -2.49
C LEU A 32 -1.77 10.87 -3.67
N GLU A 33 -0.81 10.86 -4.59
CA GLU A 33 -0.91 11.63 -5.82
C GLU A 33 -1.89 10.99 -6.78
N ASP A 34 -1.68 9.70 -7.06
CA ASP A 34 -2.51 8.97 -8.01
C ASP A 34 -2.18 7.48 -7.89
N TYR A 35 -3.20 6.65 -7.62
CA TYR A 35 -3.00 5.20 -7.51
C TYR A 35 -2.47 4.58 -8.81
N ARG A 36 -2.56 5.30 -9.91
CA ARG A 36 -2.07 4.82 -11.22
C ARG A 36 -0.60 5.14 -11.46
N HIS A 37 0.08 5.75 -10.50
CA HIS A 37 1.50 6.06 -10.64
C HIS A 37 2.27 4.79 -11.03
N PRO A 38 3.10 4.84 -12.10
CA PRO A 38 3.76 3.62 -12.62
C PRO A 38 4.59 2.86 -11.59
N SER A 39 5.22 3.58 -10.66
CA SER A 39 6.06 2.97 -9.64
C SER A 39 5.29 2.01 -8.73
N LEU A 40 3.99 2.20 -8.59
CA LEU A 40 3.15 1.40 -7.69
C LEU A 40 2.77 0.05 -8.26
N ASN A 41 2.69 -0.04 -9.58
CA ASN A 41 2.20 -1.26 -10.22
C ASN A 41 0.86 -1.69 -9.61
N SER A 42 -0.02 -0.73 -9.37
CA SER A 42 -1.30 -0.99 -8.71
C SER A 42 -2.20 -1.87 -9.55
N LYS A 43 -2.83 -2.83 -8.90
CA LYS A 43 -3.81 -3.69 -9.58
C LYS A 43 -4.80 -4.24 -8.56
N LYS A 44 -5.95 -4.67 -9.03
CA LYS A 44 -6.92 -5.32 -8.16
C LYS A 44 -6.38 -6.65 -7.68
N TYR A 45 -6.34 -6.82 -6.39
CA TYR A 45 -5.92 -8.05 -5.75
C TYR A 45 -7.11 -8.98 -5.50
N ASP A 46 -8.20 -8.42 -5.03
CA ASP A 46 -9.43 -9.16 -4.79
C ASP A 46 -10.58 -8.34 -5.38
N LYS A 47 -11.12 -8.82 -6.48
CA LYS A 47 -12.16 -8.09 -7.22
C LYS A 47 -13.50 -8.07 -6.49
N GLU A 48 -13.78 -9.09 -5.69
CA GLU A 48 -15.04 -9.19 -4.99
C GLU A 48 -15.23 -8.08 -3.97
N ILE A 49 -14.15 -7.73 -3.28
CA ILE A 49 -14.21 -6.69 -2.26
C ILE A 49 -13.51 -5.40 -2.68
N ASN A 50 -13.08 -5.32 -3.93
CA ASN A 50 -12.37 -4.16 -4.47
C ASN A 50 -11.11 -3.81 -3.69
N LEU A 51 -10.37 -4.83 -3.28
CA LEU A 51 -9.10 -4.64 -2.60
C LEU A 51 -7.98 -4.53 -3.64
N TRP A 52 -7.17 -3.49 -3.51
CA TRP A 52 -6.06 -3.21 -4.41
C TRP A 52 -4.74 -3.59 -3.76
N GLN A 53 -3.75 -3.83 -4.60
CA GLN A 53 -2.40 -4.13 -4.20
C GLN A 53 -1.47 -3.12 -4.86
N ALA A 54 -0.46 -2.66 -4.13
CA ALA A 54 0.58 -1.81 -4.68
C ALA A 54 1.95 -2.30 -4.22
N ARG A 55 2.94 -2.03 -5.04
CA ARG A 55 4.30 -2.50 -4.81
C ARG A 55 5.08 -1.53 -3.95
N ILE A 56 5.75 -2.05 -2.90
CA ILE A 56 6.73 -1.28 -2.15
C ILE A 56 8.10 -1.49 -2.80
N ASN A 57 8.48 -2.74 -2.96
CA ASN A 57 9.67 -3.14 -3.71
C ASN A 57 9.45 -4.55 -4.22
N LYS A 58 10.53 -5.23 -4.59
CA LYS A 58 10.46 -6.58 -5.14
C LYS A 58 9.78 -7.58 -4.21
N PHE A 59 9.93 -7.40 -2.89
CA PHE A 59 9.48 -8.38 -1.90
C PHE A 59 8.29 -7.97 -1.08
N TYR A 60 7.94 -6.69 -1.05
CA TYR A 60 6.91 -6.18 -0.16
C TYR A 60 5.79 -5.51 -0.93
N ARG A 61 4.56 -5.65 -0.43
CA ARG A 61 3.36 -5.05 -1.00
C ARG A 61 2.53 -4.43 0.09
N PHE A 62 1.74 -3.43 -0.26
CA PHE A 62 0.68 -2.98 0.63
C PHE A 62 -0.66 -3.10 -0.09
N TYR A 63 -1.70 -3.21 0.71
CA TYR A 63 -3.05 -3.47 0.22
C TYR A 63 -3.96 -2.37 0.69
N PHE A 64 -4.86 -1.92 -0.18
CA PHE A 64 -5.65 -0.74 0.13
C PHE A 64 -7.00 -0.76 -0.58
N PHE A 65 -7.94 -0.02 0.01
CA PHE A 65 -9.21 0.27 -0.64
C PHE A 65 -9.18 1.70 -1.13
N ILE A 66 -9.90 1.96 -2.22
CA ILE A 66 -10.11 3.30 -2.74
C ILE A 66 -11.55 3.68 -2.41
N GLU A 67 -11.73 4.73 -1.62
CA GLU A 67 -13.03 5.31 -1.36
C GLU A 67 -13.03 6.72 -1.92
N GLU A 68 -14.20 7.33 -2.04
CA GLU A 68 -14.40 8.58 -2.78
C GLU A 68 -13.21 9.55 -2.75
N ASP A 69 -12.76 9.92 -1.56
CA ASP A 69 -11.72 10.93 -1.40
C ASP A 69 -10.52 10.42 -0.61
N ARG A 70 -10.41 9.10 -0.42
CA ARG A 70 -9.36 8.56 0.45
C ARG A 70 -8.90 7.19 0.02
N TYR A 71 -7.68 6.87 0.43
CA TYR A 71 -7.13 5.52 0.35
C TYR A 71 -7.04 4.97 1.76
N ILE A 72 -7.48 3.74 1.95
CA ILE A 72 -7.41 3.07 3.25
C ILE A 72 -6.42 1.92 3.12
N ILE A 73 -5.26 2.06 3.74
CA ILE A 73 -4.22 1.03 3.72
C ILE A 73 -4.49 0.05 4.85
N VAL A 74 -4.82 -1.18 4.48
CA VAL A 74 -5.28 -2.18 5.45
C VAL A 74 -4.24 -3.23 5.80
N SER A 75 -3.22 -3.40 4.97
CA SER A 75 -2.22 -4.43 5.21
C SER A 75 -0.92 -4.10 4.50
N ILE A 76 0.20 -4.43 5.13
CA ILE A 76 1.53 -4.31 4.55
C ILE A 76 2.25 -5.60 4.87
N LYS A 77 2.69 -6.31 3.85
CA LYS A 77 3.34 -7.59 4.11
C LYS A 77 4.23 -8.03 2.97
N LYS A 78 5.05 -9.02 3.29
CA LYS A 78 5.95 -9.62 2.32
C LYS A 78 5.13 -10.37 1.29
N HIS A 79 5.46 -10.18 0.02
CA HIS A 79 4.77 -10.84 -1.07
C HIS A 79 5.22 -12.31 -1.13
N PRO A 80 4.32 -13.27 -1.04
CA PRO A 80 4.71 -14.68 -1.16
C PRO A 80 5.11 -14.96 -2.60
N LYS A 81 6.03 -15.85 -2.74
CA LYS A 81 6.47 -16.30 -4.06
C LYS A 81 5.63 -17.42 -4.57
#